data_eefc03706303871b318a5173b017f39c
#
_entry.id   eefc03706303871b318a5173b017f39c
#
_cell.length_a   1.000
_cell.length_b   1.000
_cell.length_c   1.000
_cell.angle_alpha   90.00
_cell.angle_beta   90.00
_cell.angle_gamma   90.00
#
_symmetry.space_group_name_H-M   'P 1'
#
loop_
_entity.id
_entity.type
_entity.pdbx_description
1 polymer ?
#
loop_
_entity_poly.entity_id
_entity_poly.type
_entity_poly.pdbx_seq_one_letter_code
_entity_poly.pdbx_strand_id
1 'polypeptide(L)'
;MKTLIIIPAYNEQDAILKTINDIKDHIKSFDYVVINDGSSDNTEEILTSNNIKHITLPVNLGLTGAVQTGYIYAYENGYDCAIQFDGDGQHKAEYLNLLVNEIEKGANIAIGSRFVKKKKDFSMRMIGSRIITFLIKAKTGVKINDPTSGMRALDRRNIYDYAYDMNSRPEPDTLAKQIKKGYVVKEVQVEIQDRETGESIYSSPWPSIVYMVKMIISILFIV
;
A
#
# COMPACT_ATOMS: atom_id res chain seq x y z
N MET A 1 9.38 7.81 -16.67
CA MET A 1 9.41 6.53 -15.91
C MET A 1 8.10 5.78 -16.16
N LYS A 2 8.13 4.50 -16.55
CA LYS A 2 6.92 3.69 -16.78
C LYS A 2 6.35 3.27 -15.41
N THR A 3 5.16 3.76 -15.08
CA THR A 3 4.56 3.62 -13.74
C THR A 3 3.26 2.84 -13.79
N LEU A 4 3.07 1.89 -12.87
CA LEU A 4 1.84 1.12 -12.68
C LEU A 4 1.18 1.45 -11.35
N ILE A 5 -0.12 1.68 -11.34
CA ILE A 5 -0.96 1.72 -10.14
C ILE A 5 -1.57 0.33 -9.93
N ILE A 6 -1.29 -0.29 -8.80
CA ILE A 6 -1.83 -1.58 -8.38
C ILE A 6 -2.98 -1.32 -7.41
N ILE A 7 -4.18 -1.78 -7.76
CA ILE A 7 -5.40 -1.54 -6.99
C ILE A 7 -5.91 -2.90 -6.48
N PRO A 8 -5.55 -3.34 -5.27
CA PRO A 8 -6.16 -4.51 -4.66
C PRO A 8 -7.62 -4.23 -4.33
N ALA A 9 -8.51 -5.16 -4.67
CA ALA A 9 -9.94 -5.05 -4.43
C ALA A 9 -10.52 -6.39 -3.95
N TYR A 10 -11.28 -6.37 -2.87
CA TYR A 10 -12.04 -7.50 -2.37
C TYR A 10 -13.39 -7.02 -1.84
N ASN A 11 -14.48 -7.37 -2.53
CA ASN A 11 -15.84 -6.92 -2.23
C ASN A 11 -15.94 -5.38 -2.16
N GLU A 12 -15.49 -4.72 -3.24
CA GLU A 12 -15.46 -3.26 -3.37
C GLU A 12 -16.43 -2.75 -4.45
N GLN A 13 -17.56 -3.46 -4.67
CA GLN A 13 -18.56 -3.10 -5.69
C GLN A 13 -19.04 -1.66 -5.60
N ASP A 14 -19.11 -1.09 -4.38
CA ASP A 14 -19.64 0.26 -4.14
C ASP A 14 -18.56 1.36 -4.29
N ALA A 15 -17.27 1.01 -4.19
CA ALA A 15 -16.17 1.97 -4.16
C ALA A 15 -15.28 1.94 -5.40
N ILE A 16 -15.15 0.78 -6.07
CA ILE A 16 -14.12 0.57 -7.09
C ILE A 16 -14.22 1.53 -8.28
N LEU A 17 -15.43 1.83 -8.77
CA LEU A 17 -15.62 2.78 -9.87
C LEU A 17 -15.21 4.20 -9.48
N LYS A 18 -15.56 4.63 -8.27
CA LYS A 18 -15.17 5.94 -7.74
C LYS A 18 -13.66 6.06 -7.67
N THR A 19 -12.98 5.03 -7.17
CA THR A 19 -11.52 4.96 -7.09
C THR A 19 -10.86 5.06 -8.46
N ILE A 20 -11.36 4.32 -9.44
CA ILE A 20 -10.80 4.33 -10.80
C ILE A 20 -11.05 5.68 -11.50
N ASN A 21 -12.21 6.28 -11.30
CA ASN A 21 -12.51 7.60 -11.87
C ASN A 21 -11.61 8.68 -11.26
N ASP A 22 -11.38 8.67 -9.95
CA ASP A 22 -10.42 9.57 -9.29
C ASP A 22 -9.01 9.43 -9.89
N ILE A 23 -8.54 8.21 -10.13
CA ILE A 23 -7.26 7.96 -10.81
C ILE A 23 -7.27 8.53 -12.22
N LYS A 24 -8.32 8.26 -13.03
CA LYS A 24 -8.41 8.74 -14.41
C LYS A 24 -8.48 10.28 -14.50
N ASP A 25 -9.08 10.93 -13.52
CA ASP A 25 -9.22 12.39 -13.50
C ASP A 25 -7.90 13.08 -13.19
N HIS A 26 -7.10 12.53 -12.27
CA HIS A 26 -5.86 13.13 -11.81
C HIS A 26 -4.60 12.62 -12.53
N ILE A 27 -4.63 11.39 -13.06
CA ILE A 27 -3.45 10.72 -13.62
C ILE A 27 -3.71 10.29 -15.06
N LYS A 28 -3.01 10.91 -16.02
CA LYS A 28 -3.15 10.59 -17.45
C LYS A 28 -1.98 9.77 -18.00
N SER A 29 -0.87 9.68 -17.27
CA SER A 29 0.40 9.12 -17.75
C SER A 29 0.80 7.80 -17.11
N PHE A 30 0.04 7.29 -16.12
CA PHE A 30 0.32 6.02 -15.49
C PHE A 30 -0.67 4.96 -15.94
N ASP A 31 -0.20 3.73 -16.06
CA ASP A 31 -1.06 2.58 -16.23
C ASP A 31 -1.65 2.15 -14.88
N TYR A 32 -2.77 1.44 -14.90
CA TYR A 32 -3.32 0.81 -13.70
C TYR A 32 -3.79 -0.61 -13.97
N VAL A 33 -3.85 -1.41 -12.93
CA VAL A 33 -4.46 -2.74 -12.92
C VAL A 33 -5.18 -2.97 -11.59
N VAL A 34 -6.40 -3.46 -11.65
CA VAL A 34 -7.14 -3.93 -10.48
C VAL A 34 -6.79 -5.40 -10.25
N ILE A 35 -6.45 -5.75 -9.03
CA ILE A 35 -6.30 -7.14 -8.61
C ILE A 35 -7.54 -7.51 -7.79
N ASN A 36 -8.48 -8.17 -8.42
CA ASN A 36 -9.69 -8.67 -7.78
C ASN A 36 -9.35 -9.95 -7.01
N ASP A 37 -9.32 -9.87 -5.69
CA ASP A 37 -8.88 -10.94 -4.78
C ASP A 37 -10.01 -11.95 -4.50
N GLY A 38 -10.60 -12.49 -5.56
CA GLY A 38 -11.68 -13.48 -5.45
C GLY A 38 -12.94 -12.92 -4.79
N SER A 39 -13.37 -11.73 -5.18
CA SER A 39 -14.61 -11.11 -4.66
C SER A 39 -15.82 -12.01 -4.86
N SER A 40 -16.73 -11.99 -3.90
CA SER A 40 -18.01 -12.72 -3.91
C SER A 40 -19.22 -11.84 -4.21
N ASP A 41 -19.01 -10.53 -4.31
CA ASP A 41 -20.01 -9.52 -4.69
C ASP A 41 -19.95 -9.21 -6.21
N ASN A 42 -20.55 -8.12 -6.64
CA ASN A 42 -20.57 -7.71 -8.05
C ASN A 42 -19.28 -7.01 -8.53
N THR A 43 -18.19 -7.00 -7.74
CA THR A 43 -16.93 -6.33 -8.11
C THR A 43 -16.42 -6.79 -9.48
N GLU A 44 -16.39 -8.10 -9.75
CA GLU A 44 -15.92 -8.68 -11.03
C GLU A 44 -16.79 -8.23 -12.21
N GLU A 45 -18.11 -8.28 -12.06
CA GLU A 45 -19.05 -7.86 -13.08
C GLU A 45 -18.89 -6.38 -13.43
N ILE A 46 -18.70 -5.54 -12.40
CA ILE A 46 -18.47 -4.09 -12.57
C ILE A 46 -17.18 -3.83 -13.33
N LEU A 47 -16.10 -4.51 -13.00
CA LEU A 47 -14.82 -4.36 -13.68
C LEU A 47 -14.92 -4.75 -15.16
N THR A 48 -15.55 -5.88 -15.44
CA THR A 48 -15.71 -6.42 -16.79
C THR A 48 -16.62 -5.52 -17.65
N SER A 49 -17.80 -5.15 -17.15
CA SER A 49 -18.78 -4.35 -17.89
C SER A 49 -18.29 -2.93 -18.21
N ASN A 50 -17.37 -2.39 -17.40
CA ASN A 50 -16.76 -1.08 -17.63
C ASN A 50 -15.41 -1.15 -18.37
N ASN A 51 -15.02 -2.31 -18.92
CA ASN A 51 -13.74 -2.53 -19.61
C ASN A 51 -12.53 -2.07 -18.77
N ILE A 52 -12.56 -2.30 -17.45
CA ILE A 52 -11.49 -1.96 -16.54
C ILE A 52 -10.45 -3.08 -16.58
N LYS A 53 -9.18 -2.72 -16.76
CA LYS A 53 -8.07 -3.68 -16.73
C LYS A 53 -7.95 -4.30 -15.35
N HIS A 54 -8.13 -5.61 -15.26
CA HIS A 54 -8.06 -6.34 -13.98
C HIS A 54 -7.50 -7.74 -14.14
N ILE A 55 -7.09 -8.32 -13.03
CA ILE A 55 -6.70 -9.72 -12.86
C ILE A 55 -7.54 -10.26 -11.71
N THR A 56 -8.31 -11.31 -11.97
CA THR A 56 -9.12 -11.97 -10.94
C THR A 56 -8.39 -13.20 -10.42
N LEU A 57 -8.23 -13.26 -9.11
CA LEU A 57 -7.67 -14.42 -8.42
C LEU A 57 -8.75 -15.49 -8.21
N PRO A 58 -8.41 -16.77 -8.35
CA PRO A 58 -9.40 -17.84 -8.21
C PRO A 58 -9.92 -18.02 -6.79
N VAL A 59 -9.19 -17.50 -5.80
CA VAL A 59 -9.53 -17.53 -4.37
C VAL A 59 -9.01 -16.27 -3.69
N ASN A 60 -9.61 -15.91 -2.56
CA ASN A 60 -9.10 -14.81 -1.74
C ASN A 60 -7.76 -15.19 -1.09
N LEU A 61 -6.69 -14.48 -1.47
CA LEU A 61 -5.35 -14.62 -0.92
C LEU A 61 -5.02 -13.56 0.14
N GLY A 62 -5.94 -12.64 0.38
CA GLY A 62 -5.78 -11.48 1.23
C GLY A 62 -4.94 -10.37 0.59
N LEU A 63 -4.93 -9.21 1.24
CA LEU A 63 -4.25 -8.01 0.72
C LEU A 63 -2.80 -8.30 0.26
N THR A 64 -2.07 -9.09 1.03
CA THR A 64 -0.67 -9.43 0.70
C THR A 64 -0.57 -10.18 -0.62
N GLY A 65 -1.42 -11.19 -0.85
CA GLY A 65 -1.41 -11.97 -2.10
C GLY A 65 -1.85 -11.16 -3.31
N ALA A 66 -2.89 -10.34 -3.15
CA ALA A 66 -3.37 -9.44 -4.19
C ALA A 66 -2.28 -8.44 -4.61
N VAL A 67 -1.66 -7.76 -3.64
CA VAL A 67 -0.61 -6.78 -3.89
C VAL A 67 0.63 -7.44 -4.50
N GLN A 68 1.03 -8.63 -4.03
CA GLN A 68 2.13 -9.41 -4.61
C GLN A 68 1.86 -9.76 -6.08
N THR A 69 0.65 -10.20 -6.41
CA THR A 69 0.24 -10.44 -7.81
C THR A 69 0.42 -9.19 -8.67
N GLY A 70 0.04 -8.04 -8.15
CA GLY A 70 0.25 -6.76 -8.82
C GLY A 70 1.73 -6.42 -9.03
N TYR A 71 2.61 -6.72 -8.07
CA TYR A 71 4.05 -6.49 -8.23
C TYR A 71 4.69 -7.49 -9.19
N ILE A 72 4.26 -8.76 -9.22
CA ILE A 72 4.68 -9.73 -10.26
C ILE A 72 4.31 -9.17 -11.64
N TYR A 73 3.04 -8.76 -11.80
CA TYR A 73 2.59 -8.16 -13.04
C TYR A 73 3.42 -6.92 -13.44
N ALA A 74 3.71 -6.03 -12.49
CA ALA A 74 4.53 -4.85 -12.73
C ALA A 74 5.96 -5.21 -13.18
N TYR A 75 6.61 -6.14 -12.50
CA TYR A 75 7.96 -6.55 -12.82
C TYR A 75 8.07 -7.18 -14.21
N GLU A 76 7.18 -8.13 -14.51
CA GLU A 76 7.17 -8.88 -15.78
C GLU A 76 6.80 -8.02 -16.98
N ASN A 77 6.01 -6.97 -16.78
CA ASN A 77 5.65 -6.02 -17.85
C ASN A 77 6.59 -4.80 -17.94
N GLY A 78 7.74 -4.84 -17.25
CA GLY A 78 8.79 -3.86 -17.41
C GLY A 78 8.46 -2.47 -16.86
N TYR A 79 7.70 -2.38 -15.76
CA TYR A 79 7.48 -1.12 -15.07
C TYR A 79 8.69 -0.73 -14.22
N ASP A 80 9.02 0.56 -14.22
CA ASP A 80 10.11 1.14 -13.44
C ASP A 80 9.66 1.50 -12.03
N CYS A 81 8.38 1.84 -11.88
CA CYS A 81 7.74 2.20 -10.63
C CYS A 81 6.39 1.50 -10.51
N ALA A 82 6.03 1.03 -9.31
CA ALA A 82 4.70 0.54 -9.00
C ALA A 82 4.18 1.14 -7.70
N ILE A 83 2.90 1.51 -7.68
CA ILE A 83 2.24 2.15 -6.54
C ILE A 83 1.10 1.28 -6.08
N GLN A 84 1.09 0.89 -4.80
CA GLN A 84 -0.10 0.36 -4.16
C GLN A 84 -1.08 1.49 -3.86
N PHE A 85 -2.32 1.33 -4.28
CA PHE A 85 -3.41 2.28 -4.09
C PHE A 85 -4.69 1.51 -3.78
N ASP A 86 -5.19 1.61 -2.56
CA ASP A 86 -6.30 0.78 -2.09
C ASP A 86 -7.62 1.11 -2.83
N GLY A 87 -8.40 0.07 -3.13
CA GLY A 87 -9.64 0.18 -3.91
C GLY A 87 -10.85 0.74 -3.14
N ASP A 88 -10.69 1.01 -1.85
CA ASP A 88 -11.76 1.38 -0.90
C ASP A 88 -12.13 2.88 -0.90
N GLY A 89 -11.52 3.68 -1.78
CA GLY A 89 -11.79 5.11 -1.91
C GLY A 89 -11.21 6.00 -0.81
N GLN A 90 -10.41 5.47 0.12
CA GLN A 90 -9.79 6.30 1.18
C GLN A 90 -8.61 7.13 0.67
N HIS A 91 -7.89 6.66 -0.32
CA HIS A 91 -6.76 7.35 -0.91
C HIS A 91 -7.19 8.32 -2.01
N LYS A 92 -6.49 9.45 -2.15
CA LYS A 92 -6.70 10.43 -3.22
C LYS A 92 -5.60 10.31 -4.27
N ALA A 93 -6.01 10.21 -5.53
CA ALA A 93 -5.08 10.04 -6.65
C ALA A 93 -4.20 11.28 -6.91
N GLU A 94 -4.60 12.47 -6.45
CA GLU A 94 -3.82 13.71 -6.56
C GLU A 94 -2.40 13.60 -5.98
N TYR A 95 -2.18 12.69 -5.01
CA TYR A 95 -0.87 12.49 -4.36
C TYR A 95 0.07 11.54 -5.12
N LEU A 96 -0.41 10.78 -6.10
CA LEU A 96 0.39 9.78 -6.80
C LEU A 96 1.61 10.35 -7.50
N ASN A 97 1.46 11.51 -8.15
CA ASN A 97 2.58 12.20 -8.78
C ASN A 97 3.67 12.61 -7.78
N LEU A 98 3.29 12.97 -6.54
CA LEU A 98 4.26 13.35 -5.52
C LEU A 98 5.10 12.14 -5.07
N LEU A 99 4.50 10.95 -4.98
CA LEU A 99 5.22 9.72 -4.66
C LEU A 99 6.20 9.34 -5.78
N VAL A 100 5.74 9.40 -7.03
CA VAL A 100 6.58 9.10 -8.20
C VAL A 100 7.77 10.06 -8.28
N ASN A 101 7.57 11.35 -8.02
CA ASN A 101 8.64 12.34 -7.98
C ASN A 101 9.73 12.01 -6.94
N GLU A 102 9.39 11.40 -5.81
CA GLU A 102 10.42 10.97 -4.85
C GLU A 102 11.22 9.77 -5.36
N ILE A 103 10.58 8.85 -6.09
CA ILE A 103 11.29 7.74 -6.78
C ILE A 103 12.22 8.29 -7.86
N GLU A 104 11.78 9.24 -8.66
CA GLU A 104 12.61 9.90 -9.70
C GLU A 104 13.80 10.65 -9.10
N LYS A 105 13.70 11.16 -7.88
CA LYS A 105 14.80 11.77 -7.13
C LYS A 105 15.74 10.76 -6.47
N GLY A 106 15.53 9.46 -6.69
CA GLY A 106 16.41 8.39 -6.22
C GLY A 106 15.97 7.74 -4.89
N ALA A 107 14.75 7.97 -4.41
CA ALA A 107 14.19 7.15 -3.35
C ALA A 107 13.85 5.75 -3.91
N ASN A 108 14.06 4.72 -3.09
CA ASN A 108 13.65 3.36 -3.46
C ASN A 108 12.19 3.09 -3.05
N ILE A 109 11.73 3.76 -1.98
CA ILE A 109 10.37 3.66 -1.46
C ILE A 109 9.87 5.07 -1.14
N ALA A 110 8.70 5.44 -1.68
CA ALA A 110 7.99 6.65 -1.28
C ALA A 110 6.66 6.27 -0.60
N ILE A 111 6.40 6.80 0.59
CA ILE A 111 5.23 6.49 1.41
C ILE A 111 4.32 7.72 1.49
N GLY A 112 3.05 7.56 1.17
CA GLY A 112 2.01 8.54 1.47
C GLY A 112 1.73 8.53 2.97
N SER A 113 2.24 9.52 3.68
CA SER A 113 2.21 9.61 5.14
C SER A 113 1.22 10.67 5.62
N ARG A 114 0.34 10.30 6.55
CA ARG A 114 -0.60 11.22 7.22
C ARG A 114 0.10 12.14 8.21
N PHE A 115 1.31 11.80 8.62
CA PHE A 115 1.96 12.35 9.82
C PHE A 115 3.31 13.02 9.56
N VAL A 116 3.60 13.47 8.35
CA VAL A 116 4.78 14.30 8.05
C VAL A 116 4.61 15.68 8.72
N LYS A 117 3.45 16.31 8.52
CA LYS A 117 3.13 17.64 9.07
C LYS A 117 2.11 17.60 10.21
N LYS A 118 1.29 16.54 10.31
CA LYS A 118 0.25 16.37 11.34
C LYS A 118 0.77 15.49 12.47
N LYS A 119 0.34 15.75 13.70
CA LYS A 119 0.65 14.89 14.85
C LYS A 119 -0.38 13.76 14.95
N LYS A 120 0.07 12.57 15.36
CA LYS A 120 -0.82 11.44 15.69
C LYS A 120 -1.68 11.79 16.92
N ASP A 121 -2.94 11.40 16.91
CA ASP A 121 -3.83 11.48 18.07
C ASP A 121 -3.45 10.46 19.16
N PHE A 122 -4.21 10.43 20.27
CA PHE A 122 -3.96 9.51 21.40
C PHE A 122 -4.80 8.23 21.35
N SER A 123 -5.39 7.87 20.20
CA SER A 123 -6.11 6.60 20.08
C SER A 123 -5.17 5.39 20.28
N MET A 124 -5.73 4.26 20.71
CA MET A 124 -4.97 3.01 20.90
C MET A 124 -4.22 2.58 19.62
N ARG A 125 -4.84 2.77 18.45
CA ARG A 125 -4.22 2.53 17.15
C ARG A 125 -2.99 3.42 16.94
N MET A 126 -3.06 4.68 17.32
CA MET A 126 -1.94 5.61 17.17
C MET A 126 -0.84 5.38 18.22
N ILE A 127 -1.16 4.86 19.40
CA ILE A 127 -0.14 4.40 20.36
C ILE A 127 0.66 3.26 19.76
N GLY A 128 0.00 2.23 19.19
CA GLY A 128 0.69 1.14 18.50
C GLY A 128 1.56 1.62 17.34
N SER A 129 1.04 2.54 16.53
CA SER A 129 1.81 3.14 15.43
C SER A 129 3.05 3.91 15.93
N ARG A 130 2.99 4.56 17.10
CA ARG A 130 4.17 5.22 17.72
C ARG A 130 5.21 4.21 18.17
N ILE A 131 4.78 3.09 18.75
CA ILE A 131 5.69 2.01 19.16
C ILE A 131 6.42 1.46 17.94
N ILE A 132 5.71 1.16 16.86
CA ILE A 132 6.30 0.68 15.60
C ILE A 132 7.29 1.71 15.04
N THR A 133 6.92 3.00 14.98
CA THR A 133 7.81 4.09 14.55
C THR A 133 9.09 4.14 15.39
N PHE A 134 8.95 4.02 16.73
CA PHE A 134 10.10 4.00 17.65
C PHE A 134 11.01 2.79 17.40
N LEU A 135 10.45 1.60 17.25
CA LEU A 135 11.21 0.36 17.01
C LEU A 135 11.96 0.41 15.67
N ILE A 136 11.31 0.86 14.60
CA ILE A 136 11.97 1.05 13.30
C ILE A 136 13.15 2.01 13.47
N LYS A 137 12.95 3.16 14.11
CA LYS A 137 14.03 4.12 14.33
C LYS A 137 15.18 3.52 15.17
N ALA A 138 14.85 2.78 16.24
CA ALA A 138 15.86 2.16 17.11
C ALA A 138 16.70 1.11 16.36
N LYS A 139 16.08 0.34 15.46
CA LYS A 139 16.73 -0.74 14.69
C LYS A 139 17.48 -0.26 13.44
N THR A 140 17.01 0.81 12.81
CA THR A 140 17.50 1.25 11.50
C THR A 140 18.16 2.63 11.51
N GLY A 141 18.00 3.41 12.58
CA GLY A 141 18.40 4.82 12.65
C GLY A 141 17.47 5.78 11.90
N VAL A 142 16.57 5.28 11.05
CA VAL A 142 15.67 6.08 10.21
C VAL A 142 14.30 6.22 10.87
N LYS A 143 13.80 7.44 10.97
CA LYS A 143 12.45 7.70 11.49
C LYS A 143 11.45 7.66 10.35
N ILE A 144 10.46 6.78 10.44
CA ILE A 144 9.28 6.73 9.56
C ILE A 144 8.06 7.13 10.39
N ASN A 145 7.36 8.18 9.96
CA ASN A 145 6.22 8.71 10.71
C ASN A 145 4.95 7.86 10.51
N ASP A 146 4.75 7.27 9.33
CA ASP A 146 3.57 6.46 9.03
C ASP A 146 3.94 5.09 8.41
N PRO A 147 4.56 4.19 9.19
CA PRO A 147 5.01 2.90 8.68
C PRO A 147 3.85 1.95 8.31
N THR A 148 2.62 2.28 8.68
CA THR A 148 1.42 1.48 8.43
C THR A 148 0.59 1.99 7.25
N SER A 149 1.06 3.00 6.52
CA SER A 149 0.35 3.46 5.32
C SER A 149 0.41 2.42 4.20
N GLY A 150 -0.74 2.17 3.56
CA GLY A 150 -0.86 1.32 2.38
C GLY A 150 -0.39 2.01 1.09
N MET A 151 -0.49 3.35 1.01
CA MET A 151 -0.08 4.10 -0.18
C MET A 151 1.44 4.15 -0.28
N ARG A 152 2.03 3.32 -1.14
CA ARG A 152 3.48 3.21 -1.33
C ARG A 152 3.85 3.11 -2.79
N ALA A 153 4.81 3.92 -3.23
CA ALA A 153 5.48 3.77 -4.52
C ALA A 153 6.83 3.08 -4.31
N LEU A 154 7.13 2.11 -5.16
CA LEU A 154 8.35 1.31 -5.13
C LEU A 154 9.10 1.46 -6.45
N ASP A 155 10.43 1.56 -6.39
CA ASP A 155 11.29 1.45 -7.56
C ASP A 155 11.35 0.00 -8.09
N ARG A 156 11.94 -0.19 -9.27
CA ARG A 156 12.03 -1.51 -9.91
C ARG A 156 12.72 -2.56 -9.06
N ARG A 157 13.73 -2.18 -8.25
CA ARG A 157 14.43 -3.10 -7.37
C ARG A 157 13.53 -3.62 -6.26
N ASN A 158 12.74 -2.73 -5.65
CA ASN A 158 11.76 -3.12 -4.64
C ASN A 158 10.56 -3.86 -5.23
N ILE A 159 10.15 -3.53 -6.46
CA ILE A 159 9.12 -4.31 -7.16
C ILE A 159 9.56 -5.77 -7.25
N TYR A 160 10.82 -6.05 -7.61
CA TYR A 160 11.37 -7.41 -7.63
C TYR A 160 11.32 -8.08 -6.26
N ASP A 161 11.78 -7.40 -5.20
CA ASP A 161 11.75 -7.94 -3.84
C ASP A 161 10.31 -8.29 -3.41
N TYR A 162 9.34 -7.42 -3.66
CA TYR A 162 7.94 -7.68 -3.29
C TYR A 162 7.25 -8.72 -4.18
N ALA A 163 7.68 -8.88 -5.42
CA ALA A 163 7.15 -9.88 -6.35
C ALA A 163 7.59 -11.30 -5.98
N TYR A 164 8.87 -11.48 -5.60
CA TYR A 164 9.49 -12.81 -5.54
C TYR A 164 10.01 -13.21 -4.15
N ASP A 165 10.19 -12.28 -3.21
CA ASP A 165 10.48 -12.64 -1.82
C ASP A 165 9.16 -12.84 -1.06
N MET A 166 8.81 -14.10 -0.81
CA MET A 166 7.60 -14.48 -0.06
C MET A 166 7.53 -13.89 1.36
N ASN A 167 8.64 -13.41 1.90
CA ASN A 167 8.69 -12.72 3.20
C ASN A 167 8.49 -11.20 3.08
N SER A 168 8.49 -10.67 1.86
CA SER A 168 8.25 -9.24 1.63
C SER A 168 6.74 -8.97 1.52
N ARG A 169 6.22 -8.29 2.52
CA ARG A 169 4.80 -7.90 2.62
C ARG A 169 4.70 -6.38 2.72
N PRO A 170 3.58 -5.74 2.37
CA PRO A 170 3.40 -4.29 2.54
C PRO A 170 3.27 -3.89 4.02
N GLU A 171 4.15 -4.39 4.87
CA GLU A 171 4.12 -4.35 6.33
C GLU A 171 5.30 -3.52 6.88
N PRO A 172 5.21 -3.00 8.13
CA PRO A 172 6.26 -2.21 8.76
C PRO A 172 7.59 -2.95 8.97
N ASP A 173 7.56 -4.25 9.21
CA ASP A 173 8.76 -5.07 9.39
C ASP A 173 9.54 -5.27 8.09
N THR A 174 8.85 -5.45 6.97
CA THR A 174 9.47 -5.47 5.64
C THR A 174 10.13 -4.13 5.34
N LEU A 175 9.46 -3.02 5.65
CA LEU A 175 10.03 -1.69 5.50
C LEU A 175 11.32 -1.53 6.32
N ALA A 176 11.33 -2.01 7.58
CA ALA A 176 12.52 -1.97 8.43
C ALA A 176 13.67 -2.82 7.86
N LYS A 177 13.37 -4.01 7.30
CA LYS A 177 14.36 -4.86 6.61
C LYS A 177 14.96 -4.15 5.39
N GLN A 178 14.14 -3.49 4.60
CA GLN A 178 14.60 -2.78 3.40
C GLN A 178 15.48 -1.58 3.77
N ILE A 179 15.14 -0.82 4.81
CA ILE A 179 15.99 0.25 5.32
C ILE A 179 17.36 -0.31 5.76
N LYS A 180 17.39 -1.46 6.44
CA LYS A 180 18.67 -2.12 6.80
C LYS A 180 19.46 -2.61 5.60
N LYS A 181 18.80 -3.00 4.51
CA LYS A 181 19.45 -3.31 3.21
C LYS A 181 19.98 -2.05 2.49
N GLY A 182 19.83 -0.87 3.07
CA GLY A 182 20.29 0.41 2.51
C GLY A 182 19.31 1.08 1.56
N TYR A 183 18.05 0.66 1.53
CA TYR A 183 17.05 1.33 0.71
C TYR A 183 16.67 2.70 1.28
N VAL A 184 16.60 3.68 0.41
CA VAL A 184 16.23 5.05 0.75
C VAL A 184 14.71 5.17 0.77
N VAL A 185 14.16 5.51 1.94
CA VAL A 185 12.71 5.70 2.14
C VAL A 185 12.41 7.19 2.30
N LYS A 186 11.40 7.67 1.60
CA LYS A 186 10.88 9.04 1.72
C LYS A 186 9.40 9.02 2.08
N GLU A 187 8.95 10.03 2.83
CA GLU A 187 7.55 10.22 3.17
C GLU A 187 7.02 11.51 2.56
N VAL A 188 5.86 11.42 1.93
CA VAL A 188 5.12 12.55 1.35
C VAL A 188 3.85 12.77 2.18
N GLN A 189 3.54 14.01 2.56
CA GLN A 189 2.30 14.30 3.28
C GLN A 189 1.10 14.06 2.37
N VAL A 190 0.18 13.20 2.82
CA VAL A 190 -1.10 12.95 2.17
C VAL A 190 -2.25 13.15 3.14
N GLU A 191 -3.45 13.33 2.61
CA GLU A 191 -4.69 13.27 3.36
C GLU A 191 -5.44 11.99 2.97
N ILE A 192 -5.96 11.29 3.96
CA ILE A 192 -6.79 10.11 3.78
C ILE A 192 -8.21 10.49 4.16
N GLN A 193 -9.17 10.10 3.33
CA GLN A 193 -10.60 10.27 3.59
C GLN A 193 -11.11 9.15 4.49
N ASP A 194 -12.19 9.41 5.21
CA ASP A 194 -12.90 8.35 5.90
C ASP A 194 -13.56 7.42 4.88
N ARG A 195 -13.58 6.14 5.18
CA ARG A 195 -14.22 5.13 4.34
C ARG A 195 -15.73 5.40 4.30
N GLU A 196 -16.30 5.55 3.11
CA GLU A 196 -17.71 5.84 2.94
C GLU A 196 -18.58 4.57 2.93
N THR A 197 -18.02 3.42 2.50
CA THR A 197 -18.72 2.14 2.35
C THR A 197 -17.85 0.97 2.79
N GLY A 198 -18.48 -0.16 3.12
CA GLY A 198 -17.80 -1.41 3.50
C GLY A 198 -17.32 -1.44 4.96
N GLU A 199 -16.96 -2.64 5.41
CA GLU A 199 -16.45 -2.85 6.77
C GLU A 199 -14.92 -2.87 6.79
N SER A 200 -14.33 -2.17 7.76
CA SER A 200 -12.88 -2.25 7.98
C SER A 200 -12.52 -3.61 8.61
N ILE A 201 -11.50 -4.27 8.09
CA ILE A 201 -10.91 -5.48 8.70
C ILE A 201 -10.50 -5.20 10.17
N TYR A 202 -10.30 -3.95 10.53
CA TYR A 202 -9.91 -3.48 11.86
C TYR A 202 -11.06 -2.83 12.65
N SER A 203 -12.32 -3.14 12.33
CA SER A 203 -13.50 -2.63 13.06
C SER A 203 -13.54 -3.07 14.52
N SER A 204 -12.94 -4.23 14.83
CA SER A 204 -12.77 -4.73 16.21
C SER A 204 -11.38 -4.37 16.78
N PRO A 205 -11.27 -4.03 18.08
CA PRO A 205 -10.01 -3.73 18.72
C PRO A 205 -9.04 -4.93 18.78
N TRP A 206 -9.58 -6.14 18.89
CA TRP A 206 -8.79 -7.35 19.08
C TRP A 206 -7.87 -7.71 17.90
N PRO A 207 -8.33 -7.76 16.63
CA PRO A 207 -7.46 -7.96 15.47
C PRO A 207 -6.35 -6.90 15.37
N SER A 208 -6.66 -5.64 15.68
CA SER A 208 -5.67 -4.56 15.68
C SER A 208 -4.57 -4.77 16.73
N ILE A 209 -4.91 -5.24 17.93
CA ILE A 209 -3.94 -5.55 18.99
C ILE A 209 -3.04 -6.72 18.57
N VAL A 210 -3.64 -7.81 18.07
CA VAL A 210 -2.89 -8.99 17.59
C VAL A 210 -1.92 -8.60 16.46
N TYR A 211 -2.39 -7.79 15.51
CA TYR A 211 -1.54 -7.26 14.44
C TYR A 211 -0.35 -6.47 14.99
N MET A 212 -0.60 -5.52 15.89
CA MET A 212 0.47 -4.71 16.50
C MET A 212 1.49 -5.56 17.25
N VAL A 213 1.04 -6.54 18.02
CA VAL A 213 1.94 -7.46 18.76
C VAL A 213 2.80 -8.26 17.78
N LYS A 214 2.21 -8.80 16.71
CA LYS A 214 2.98 -9.50 15.65
C LYS A 214 4.04 -8.59 15.02
N MET A 215 3.70 -7.34 14.69
CA MET A 215 4.66 -6.39 14.11
C MET A 215 5.79 -6.04 15.08
N ILE A 216 5.48 -5.84 16.36
CA ILE A 216 6.48 -5.57 17.40
C ILE A 216 7.47 -6.75 17.51
N ILE A 217 6.95 -7.98 17.61
CA ILE A 217 7.78 -9.19 17.69
C ILE A 217 8.63 -9.33 16.43
N SER A 218 8.04 -9.18 15.25
CA SER A 218 8.76 -9.27 13.98
C SER A 218 9.90 -8.26 13.88
N ILE A 219 9.65 -6.98 14.22
CA ILE A 219 10.70 -5.94 14.19
C ILE A 219 11.78 -6.19 15.23
N LEU A 220 11.45 -6.71 16.40
CA LEU A 220 12.43 -6.95 17.45
C LEU A 220 13.36 -8.13 17.15
N PHE A 221 12.83 -9.23 16.61
CA PHE A 221 13.54 -10.51 16.52
C PHE A 221 13.91 -10.94 15.08
N ILE A 222 13.22 -10.43 14.05
CA ILE A 222 13.45 -10.83 12.66
C ILE A 222 14.17 -9.74 11.87
N VAL A 223 14.04 -8.47 12.26
CA VAL A 223 14.73 -7.31 11.72
C VAL A 223 15.91 -6.95 12.64
#